data_26f2eb58512983287a8aa385a3b2debe
#
_entry.id   26f2eb58512983287a8aa385a3b2debe
#
_cell.length_a   1.000
_cell.length_b   1.000
_cell.length_c   1.000
_cell.angle_alpha   90.00
_cell.angle_beta   90.00
_cell.angle_gamma   90.00
#
_symmetry.space_group_name_H-M   'P 1'
#
loop_
_entity.id
_entity.type
_entity.pdbx_description
1 polymer ?
#
loop_
_entity_poly.entity_id
_entity_poly.type
_entity_poly.pdbx_seq_one_letter_code
_entity_poly.pdbx_strand_id
1 'polypeptide(L)'
;MDIIDALILGVVQGLTEFLPVSSSGHLELGKAILGDNSVPKESLLFTVVLHFATALSTIVVFRKDIFSIIKGILKFEWNEDLQFLCKIILSMLPAVVIGVLFEKELEQLFGGNILLVGCMLIVTAVLLFLADRARSTGKKVSFMNAFVIGISQAIAMLPGISRSGATISTSVLLGNDKTKAARFSFLMVIPLIFGKIAKDILSGDLSYETSNFTSLTVGFISAFIAGILACVWMIRLVKNSKLSYFAVYCAIVGVISILFVLL
;
A
#
# COMPACT_ATOMS: atom_id res chain seq x y z
N MET A 1 -11.77 3.16 -20.37
CA MET A 1 -10.29 3.15 -20.30
C MET A 1 -9.70 2.29 -21.39
N ASP A 2 -8.67 2.78 -22.10
CA ASP A 2 -7.97 2.01 -23.15
C ASP A 2 -7.12 0.88 -22.57
N ILE A 3 -6.80 -0.12 -23.40
CA ILE A 3 -5.98 -1.29 -23.00
C ILE A 3 -4.57 -0.85 -22.63
N ILE A 4 -4.00 0.13 -23.35
CA ILE A 4 -2.67 0.67 -23.08
C ILE A 4 -2.63 1.38 -21.73
N ASP A 5 -3.62 2.19 -21.42
CA ASP A 5 -3.75 2.87 -20.13
C ASP A 5 -3.88 1.87 -19.00
N ALA A 6 -4.68 0.81 -19.19
CA ALA A 6 -4.83 -0.28 -18.22
C ALA A 6 -3.50 -1.00 -17.97
N LEU A 7 -2.71 -1.26 -19.01
CA LEU A 7 -1.37 -1.86 -18.89
C LEU A 7 -0.45 -0.95 -18.08
N ILE A 8 -0.39 0.34 -18.43
CA ILE A 8 0.48 1.33 -17.77
C ILE A 8 0.11 1.46 -16.29
N LEU A 9 -1.18 1.69 -15.99
CA LEU A 9 -1.65 1.84 -14.62
C LEU A 9 -1.47 0.55 -13.80
N GLY A 10 -1.63 -0.62 -14.43
CA GLY A 10 -1.35 -1.90 -13.80
C GLY A 10 0.12 -2.06 -13.43
N VAL A 11 1.05 -1.71 -14.32
CA VAL A 11 2.50 -1.71 -14.02
C VAL A 11 2.82 -0.69 -12.92
N VAL A 12 2.27 0.53 -13.01
CA VAL A 12 2.43 1.57 -11.97
C VAL A 12 1.97 1.05 -10.62
N GLN A 13 0.76 0.49 -10.53
CA GLN A 13 0.24 -0.07 -9.29
C GLN A 13 1.15 -1.18 -8.75
N GLY A 14 1.50 -2.17 -9.60
CA GLY A 14 2.33 -3.30 -9.21
C GLY A 14 3.69 -2.87 -8.65
N LEU A 15 4.33 -1.89 -9.25
CA LEU A 15 5.60 -1.35 -8.77
C LEU A 15 5.42 -0.54 -7.48
N THR A 16 4.50 0.41 -7.47
CA THR A 16 4.40 1.42 -6.41
C THR A 16 3.69 0.92 -5.14
N GLU A 17 2.95 -0.19 -5.21
CA GLU A 17 2.33 -0.81 -4.04
C GLU A 17 3.36 -1.30 -3.01
N PHE A 18 4.45 -1.89 -3.49
CA PHE A 18 5.52 -2.44 -2.65
C PHE A 18 6.62 -1.43 -2.38
N LEU A 19 6.96 -0.61 -3.37
CA LEU A 19 7.91 0.47 -3.19
C LEU A 19 7.29 1.55 -2.28
N PRO A 20 8.08 2.15 -1.39
CA PRO A 20 7.52 3.10 -0.42
C PRO A 20 7.33 4.50 -1.03
N VAL A 21 6.58 4.57 -2.15
CA VAL A 21 6.42 5.79 -2.98
C VAL A 21 4.97 6.23 -3.17
N SER A 22 4.00 5.57 -2.51
CA SER A 22 2.56 5.82 -2.63
C SER A 22 1.93 5.36 -3.94
N SER A 23 1.37 4.15 -3.96
CA SER A 23 0.63 3.62 -5.12
C SER A 23 -0.61 4.46 -5.45
N SER A 24 -1.38 4.85 -4.44
CA SER A 24 -2.55 5.71 -4.64
C SER A 24 -2.19 7.06 -5.27
N GLY A 25 -1.13 7.72 -4.77
CA GLY A 25 -0.66 8.97 -5.35
C GLY A 25 -0.22 8.81 -6.81
N HIS A 26 0.52 7.75 -7.14
CA HIS A 26 0.96 7.47 -8.50
C HIS A 26 -0.18 7.08 -9.44
N LEU A 27 -1.21 6.38 -8.95
CA LEU A 27 -2.41 6.12 -9.75
C LEU A 27 -3.17 7.41 -10.06
N GLU A 28 -3.34 8.31 -9.09
CA GLU A 28 -3.99 9.61 -9.32
C GLU A 28 -3.19 10.47 -10.32
N LEU A 29 -1.87 10.55 -10.17
CA LEU A 29 -1.01 11.23 -11.13
C LEU A 29 -1.05 10.57 -12.51
N GLY A 30 -1.01 9.24 -12.56
CA GLY A 30 -1.08 8.48 -13.82
C GLY A 30 -2.40 8.71 -14.56
N LYS A 31 -3.53 8.67 -13.86
CA LYS A 31 -4.85 8.97 -14.43
C LYS A 31 -4.92 10.41 -14.98
N ALA A 32 -4.40 11.38 -14.21
CA ALA A 32 -4.37 12.78 -14.65
C ALA A 32 -3.52 12.98 -15.92
N ILE A 33 -2.35 12.32 -16.00
CA ILE A 33 -1.45 12.40 -17.16
C ILE A 33 -2.07 11.72 -18.40
N LEU A 34 -2.74 10.57 -18.22
CA LEU A 34 -3.37 9.82 -19.31
C LEU A 34 -4.71 10.44 -19.76
N GLY A 35 -5.21 11.45 -19.04
CA GLY A 35 -6.49 12.08 -19.35
C GLY A 35 -7.68 11.13 -19.13
N ASP A 36 -7.61 10.27 -18.12
CA ASP A 36 -8.66 9.29 -17.84
C ASP A 36 -9.96 9.97 -17.44
N ASN A 37 -10.92 9.96 -18.35
CA ASN A 37 -12.28 10.49 -18.18
C ASN A 37 -13.29 9.39 -17.78
N SER A 38 -12.83 8.26 -17.26
CA SER A 38 -13.74 7.20 -16.81
C SER A 38 -14.63 7.68 -15.67
N VAL A 39 -15.89 7.21 -15.67
CA VAL A 39 -16.79 7.54 -14.57
C VAL A 39 -16.24 7.03 -13.23
N PRO A 40 -16.49 7.73 -12.11
CA PRO A 40 -15.90 7.40 -10.82
C PRO A 40 -16.04 5.93 -10.41
N LYS A 41 -17.20 5.30 -10.69
CA LYS A 41 -17.44 3.89 -10.37
C LYS A 41 -16.56 2.92 -11.16
N GLU A 42 -16.33 3.17 -12.46
CA GLU A 42 -15.42 2.35 -13.28
C GLU A 42 -13.97 2.49 -12.80
N SER A 43 -13.57 3.72 -12.46
CA SER A 43 -12.26 4.01 -11.90
C SER A 43 -12.06 3.33 -10.55
N LEU A 44 -13.09 3.24 -9.70
CA LEU A 44 -13.06 2.53 -8.42
C LEU A 44 -12.88 1.03 -8.64
N LEU A 45 -13.72 0.40 -9.48
CA LEU A 45 -13.63 -1.03 -9.79
C LEU A 45 -12.24 -1.40 -10.33
N PHE A 46 -11.72 -0.61 -11.27
CA PHE A 46 -10.38 -0.84 -11.82
C PHE A 46 -9.30 -0.78 -10.72
N THR A 47 -9.36 0.23 -9.87
CA THR A 47 -8.42 0.39 -8.74
C THR A 47 -8.50 -0.80 -7.77
N VAL A 48 -9.70 -1.27 -7.44
CA VAL A 48 -9.91 -2.45 -6.59
C VAL A 48 -9.29 -3.70 -7.21
N VAL A 49 -9.48 -3.90 -8.52
CA VAL A 49 -8.90 -5.04 -9.27
C VAL A 49 -7.37 -5.01 -9.25
N LEU A 50 -6.77 -3.83 -9.41
CA LEU A 50 -5.31 -3.67 -9.33
C LEU A 50 -4.77 -3.97 -7.92
N HIS A 51 -5.46 -3.50 -6.86
CA HIS A 51 -5.08 -3.81 -5.48
C HIS A 51 -5.23 -5.31 -5.17
N PHE A 52 -6.27 -5.95 -5.69
CA PHE A 52 -6.45 -7.40 -5.58
C PHE A 52 -5.29 -8.16 -6.23
N ALA A 53 -4.86 -7.75 -7.43
CA ALA A 53 -3.72 -8.34 -8.13
C ALA A 53 -2.44 -8.24 -7.28
N THR A 54 -2.18 -7.09 -6.68
CA THR A 54 -1.00 -6.89 -5.82
C THR A 54 -1.09 -7.63 -4.48
N ALA A 55 -2.29 -7.79 -3.90
CA ALA A 55 -2.50 -8.64 -2.74
C ALA A 55 -2.17 -10.12 -3.05
N LEU A 56 -2.58 -10.63 -4.22
CA LEU A 56 -2.20 -11.96 -4.69
C LEU A 56 -0.69 -12.08 -4.93
N SER A 57 -0.04 -11.04 -5.46
CA SER A 57 1.42 -10.98 -5.59
C SER A 57 2.11 -11.16 -4.23
N THR A 58 1.60 -10.50 -3.19
CA THR A 58 2.10 -10.65 -1.82
C THR A 58 1.96 -12.09 -1.33
N ILE A 59 0.80 -12.72 -1.56
CA ILE A 59 0.56 -14.12 -1.17
C ILE A 59 1.55 -15.06 -1.86
N VAL A 60 1.81 -14.86 -3.15
CA VAL A 60 2.77 -15.69 -3.91
C VAL A 60 4.20 -15.53 -3.36
N VAL A 61 4.63 -14.29 -3.10
CA VAL A 61 5.99 -14.02 -2.60
C VAL A 61 6.17 -14.53 -1.18
N PHE A 62 5.19 -14.29 -0.30
CA PHE A 62 5.24 -14.68 1.12
C PHE A 62 4.56 -16.03 1.42
N ARG A 63 4.30 -16.88 0.40
CA ARG A 63 3.60 -18.18 0.57
C ARG A 63 4.18 -19.07 1.67
N LYS A 64 5.51 -19.08 1.82
CA LYS A 64 6.17 -19.86 2.87
C LYS A 64 5.91 -19.32 4.27
N ASP A 65 5.95 -17.99 4.42
CA ASP A 65 5.65 -17.30 5.67
C ASP A 65 4.18 -17.52 6.06
N ILE A 66 3.26 -17.33 5.11
CA ILE A 66 1.82 -17.53 5.31
C ILE A 66 1.53 -18.98 5.72
N PHE A 67 2.13 -19.94 5.03
CA PHE A 67 1.95 -21.36 5.37
C PHE A 67 2.50 -21.71 6.76
N SER A 68 3.64 -21.13 7.15
CA SER A 68 4.20 -21.27 8.51
C SER A 68 3.25 -20.70 9.56
N ILE A 69 2.72 -19.49 9.32
CA ILE A 69 1.78 -18.82 10.22
C ILE A 69 0.52 -19.67 10.39
N ILE A 70 -0.07 -20.15 9.28
CA ILE A 70 -1.27 -21.01 9.33
C ILE A 70 -1.00 -22.28 10.13
N LYS A 71 0.13 -22.96 9.88
CA LYS A 71 0.51 -24.15 10.66
C LYS A 71 0.70 -23.86 12.15
N GLY A 72 1.31 -22.70 12.48
CA GLY A 72 1.50 -22.29 13.86
C GLY A 72 0.18 -22.02 14.58
N ILE A 73 -0.78 -21.39 13.90
CA ILE A 73 -2.10 -21.10 14.43
C ILE A 73 -2.90 -22.39 14.71
N LEU A 74 -2.82 -23.35 13.79
CA LEU A 74 -3.53 -24.65 13.92
C LEU A 74 -3.05 -25.51 15.10
N LYS A 75 -1.95 -25.16 15.76
CA LYS A 75 -1.51 -25.81 17.01
C LYS A 75 -2.32 -25.38 18.22
N PHE A 76 -3.12 -24.31 18.11
CA PHE A 76 -3.91 -23.73 19.22
C PHE A 76 -3.08 -23.39 20.48
N GLU A 77 -1.79 -23.07 20.30
CA GLU A 77 -0.87 -22.68 21.34
C GLU A 77 -0.52 -21.19 21.22
N TRP A 78 -0.19 -20.53 22.34
CA TRP A 78 0.28 -19.13 22.34
C TRP A 78 1.71 -19.02 21.84
N ASN A 79 1.94 -19.39 20.58
CA ASN A 79 3.24 -19.39 19.91
C ASN A 79 3.52 -18.05 19.18
N GLU A 80 4.72 -17.92 18.58
CA GLU A 80 5.13 -16.72 17.84
C GLU A 80 4.24 -16.41 16.65
N ASP A 81 3.72 -17.42 15.96
CA ASP A 81 2.86 -17.26 14.76
C ASP A 81 1.49 -16.72 15.14
N LEU A 82 0.87 -17.23 16.22
CA LEU A 82 -0.40 -16.70 16.73
C LEU A 82 -0.22 -15.26 17.25
N GLN A 83 0.86 -14.98 17.97
CA GLN A 83 1.19 -13.61 18.41
C GLN A 83 1.40 -12.67 17.22
N PHE A 84 2.04 -13.15 16.14
CA PHE A 84 2.25 -12.37 14.93
C PHE A 84 0.90 -12.03 14.26
N LEU A 85 -0.02 -12.99 14.13
CA LEU A 85 -1.36 -12.75 13.64
C LEU A 85 -2.12 -11.74 14.51
N CYS A 86 -2.08 -11.89 15.85
CA CYS A 86 -2.73 -10.95 16.76
C CYS A 86 -2.17 -9.52 16.61
N LYS A 87 -0.87 -9.37 16.37
CA LYS A 87 -0.24 -8.06 16.10
C LYS A 87 -0.71 -7.47 14.77
N ILE A 88 -0.87 -8.29 13.72
CA ILE A 88 -1.46 -7.85 12.45
C ILE A 88 -2.88 -7.35 12.68
N ILE A 89 -3.73 -8.13 13.34
CA ILE A 89 -5.12 -7.74 13.64
C ILE A 89 -5.15 -6.42 14.44
N LEU A 90 -4.33 -6.31 15.48
CA LEU A 90 -4.24 -5.09 16.30
C LEU A 90 -3.83 -3.88 15.47
N SER A 91 -2.89 -4.05 14.53
CA SER A 91 -2.44 -2.97 13.65
C SER A 91 -3.47 -2.55 12.59
N MET A 92 -4.47 -3.40 12.31
CA MET A 92 -5.55 -3.05 11.39
C MET A 92 -6.64 -2.18 12.05
N LEU A 93 -6.84 -2.31 13.37
CA LEU A 93 -7.93 -1.64 14.06
C LEU A 93 -8.00 -0.13 13.83
N PRO A 94 -6.91 0.68 13.95
CA PRO A 94 -6.96 2.10 13.70
C PRO A 94 -7.41 2.43 12.27
N ALA A 95 -6.90 1.71 11.26
CA ALA A 95 -7.26 1.93 9.86
C ALA A 95 -8.73 1.55 9.58
N VAL A 96 -9.22 0.44 10.16
CA VAL A 96 -10.62 0.04 10.02
C VAL A 96 -11.54 1.08 10.66
N VAL A 97 -11.22 1.56 11.87
CA VAL A 97 -12.03 2.59 12.55
C VAL A 97 -12.09 3.87 11.71
N ILE A 98 -10.95 4.38 11.25
CA ILE A 98 -10.91 5.59 10.42
C ILE A 98 -11.61 5.36 9.07
N GLY A 99 -11.37 4.22 8.41
CA GLY A 99 -11.98 3.89 7.12
C GLY A 99 -13.50 3.73 7.17
N VAL A 100 -14.05 3.29 8.31
CA VAL A 100 -15.51 3.18 8.48
C VAL A 100 -16.15 4.50 8.90
N LEU A 101 -15.51 5.24 9.81
CA LEU A 101 -16.09 6.49 10.35
C LEU A 101 -15.97 7.68 9.39
N PHE A 102 -14.91 7.73 8.57
CA PHE A 102 -14.56 8.84 7.69
C PHE A 102 -14.49 8.44 6.21
N GLU A 103 -15.28 7.45 5.81
CA GLU A 103 -15.23 6.91 4.44
C GLU A 103 -15.50 7.98 3.39
N LYS A 104 -16.58 8.75 3.54
CA LYS A 104 -16.98 9.79 2.58
C LYS A 104 -15.94 10.90 2.48
N GLU A 105 -15.38 11.30 3.61
CA GLU A 105 -14.34 12.32 3.68
C GLU A 105 -13.06 11.83 3.00
N LEU A 106 -12.68 10.57 3.22
CA LEU A 106 -11.53 9.95 2.56
C LEU A 106 -11.75 9.87 1.04
N GLU A 107 -12.92 9.42 0.58
CA GLU A 107 -13.23 9.33 -0.86
C GLU A 107 -13.12 10.69 -1.56
N GLN A 108 -13.57 11.77 -0.92
CA GLN A 108 -13.45 13.12 -1.48
C GLN A 108 -11.99 13.56 -1.67
N LEU A 109 -11.05 13.04 -0.88
CA LEU A 109 -9.63 13.36 -1.01
C LEU A 109 -8.97 12.68 -2.22
N PHE A 110 -9.58 11.59 -2.76
CA PHE A 110 -9.13 10.89 -3.97
C PHE A 110 -9.67 11.49 -5.27
N GLY A 111 -10.36 12.60 -5.21
CA GLY A 111 -10.95 13.28 -6.39
C GLY A 111 -9.97 14.08 -7.26
N GLY A 112 -8.73 13.59 -7.47
CA GLY A 112 -7.75 14.27 -8.32
C GLY A 112 -7.05 15.48 -7.68
N ASN A 113 -7.01 15.56 -6.36
CA ASN A 113 -6.32 16.66 -5.66
C ASN A 113 -4.80 16.49 -5.70
N ILE A 114 -4.20 16.85 -6.85
CA ILE A 114 -2.77 16.71 -7.13
C ILE A 114 -1.91 17.49 -6.13
N LEU A 115 -2.37 18.66 -5.66
CA LEU A 115 -1.66 19.44 -4.65
C LEU A 115 -1.52 18.66 -3.33
N LEU A 116 -2.62 18.05 -2.88
CA LEU A 116 -2.60 17.21 -1.67
C LEU A 116 -1.66 16.02 -1.86
N VAL A 117 -1.74 15.32 -2.99
CA VAL A 117 -0.85 14.19 -3.33
C VAL A 117 0.61 14.63 -3.26
N GLY A 118 0.96 15.77 -3.85
CA GLY A 118 2.32 16.32 -3.82
C GLY A 118 2.81 16.60 -2.40
N CYS A 119 2.00 17.28 -1.57
CA CYS A 119 2.32 17.54 -0.17
C CYS A 119 2.52 16.24 0.63
N MET A 120 1.66 15.24 0.43
CA MET A 120 1.73 13.96 1.14
C MET A 120 2.92 13.10 0.67
N LEU A 121 3.35 13.23 -0.58
CA LEU A 121 4.62 12.65 -1.05
C LEU A 121 5.83 13.25 -0.35
N ILE A 122 5.84 14.55 -0.06
CA ILE A 122 6.90 15.18 0.75
C ILE A 122 6.90 14.63 2.18
N VAL A 123 5.73 14.42 2.80
CA VAL A 123 5.64 13.77 4.12
C VAL A 123 6.24 12.35 4.06
N THR A 124 5.91 11.58 3.02
CA THR A 124 6.50 10.25 2.80
C THR A 124 8.02 10.32 2.66
N ALA A 125 8.54 11.30 1.92
CA ALA A 125 9.98 11.50 1.74
C ALA A 125 10.69 11.75 3.09
N VAL A 126 10.12 12.60 3.94
CA VAL A 126 10.66 12.89 5.28
C VAL A 126 10.67 11.64 6.15
N LEU A 127 9.57 10.88 6.19
CA LEU A 127 9.49 9.64 6.97
C LEU A 127 10.54 8.62 6.54
N LEU A 128 10.71 8.42 5.23
CA LEU A 128 11.70 7.48 4.68
C LEU A 128 13.14 7.91 4.99
N PHE A 129 13.42 9.21 4.87
CA PHE A 129 14.74 9.76 5.17
C PHE A 129 15.11 9.59 6.64
N LEU A 130 14.17 9.83 7.57
CA LEU A 130 14.38 9.61 8.99
C LEU A 130 14.59 8.12 9.32
N ALA A 131 13.78 7.24 8.72
CA ALA A 131 13.88 5.80 8.92
C ALA A 131 15.19 5.21 8.39
N ASP A 132 15.71 5.74 7.28
CA ASP A 132 16.98 5.27 6.72
C ASP A 132 18.15 5.50 7.67
N ARG A 133 18.12 6.61 8.41
CA ARG A 133 19.14 7.00 9.43
C ARG A 133 18.96 6.32 10.77
N ALA A 134 17.82 5.66 11.00
CA ALA A 134 17.56 4.99 12.26
C ALA A 134 18.47 3.76 12.46
N ARG A 135 18.92 3.55 13.69
CA ARG A 135 19.76 2.40 14.04
C ARG A 135 18.97 1.10 13.96
N SER A 136 19.52 0.10 13.30
CA SER A 136 18.96 -1.25 13.34
C SER A 136 19.26 -1.90 14.70
N THR A 137 18.23 -2.45 15.36
CA THR A 137 18.37 -3.02 16.72
C THR A 137 18.15 -4.52 16.78
N GLY A 138 17.74 -5.17 15.68
CA GLY A 138 17.40 -6.58 15.62
C GLY A 138 16.10 -6.97 16.35
N LYS A 139 15.36 -6.01 16.96
CA LYS A 139 14.12 -6.26 17.71
C LYS A 139 12.98 -6.73 16.80
N LYS A 140 12.09 -7.56 17.35
CA LYS A 140 10.82 -7.94 16.74
C LYS A 140 9.76 -6.88 17.04
N VAL A 141 8.73 -6.77 16.20
CA VAL A 141 7.57 -5.91 16.45
C VAL A 141 6.84 -6.39 17.71
N SER A 142 6.68 -5.51 18.70
CA SER A 142 5.89 -5.74 19.90
C SER A 142 4.40 -5.42 19.65
N PHE A 143 3.51 -5.75 20.60
CA PHE A 143 2.09 -5.38 20.49
C PHE A 143 1.89 -3.86 20.48
N MET A 144 2.60 -3.13 21.35
CA MET A 144 2.54 -1.66 21.35
C MET A 144 3.04 -1.09 20.03
N ASN A 145 4.17 -1.60 19.49
CA ASN A 145 4.68 -1.17 18.21
C ASN A 145 3.68 -1.47 17.08
N ALA A 146 3.01 -2.63 17.10
CA ALA A 146 1.98 -2.99 16.14
C ALA A 146 0.81 -2.00 16.15
N PHE A 147 0.36 -1.56 17.32
CA PHE A 147 -0.69 -0.55 17.44
C PHE A 147 -0.25 0.82 16.89
N VAL A 148 0.96 1.29 17.21
CA VAL A 148 1.51 2.55 16.69
C VAL A 148 1.71 2.48 15.16
N ILE A 149 2.17 1.34 14.64
CA ILE A 149 2.25 1.09 13.19
C ILE A 149 0.84 1.16 12.57
N GLY A 150 -0.17 0.64 13.28
CA GLY A 150 -1.58 0.74 12.85
C GLY A 150 -2.09 2.18 12.77
N ILE A 151 -1.72 3.05 13.71
CA ILE A 151 -2.04 4.49 13.63
C ILE A 151 -1.36 5.11 12.40
N SER A 152 -0.08 4.79 12.16
CA SER A 152 0.64 5.24 10.97
C SER A 152 -0.02 4.76 9.68
N GLN A 153 -0.56 3.53 9.66
CA GLN A 153 -1.33 2.99 8.54
C GLN A 153 -2.64 3.76 8.33
N ALA A 154 -3.35 4.12 9.40
CA ALA A 154 -4.57 4.92 9.30
C ALA A 154 -4.30 6.31 8.69
N ILE A 155 -3.22 6.97 9.09
CA ILE A 155 -2.76 8.24 8.49
C ILE A 155 -2.39 8.03 7.01
N ALA A 156 -1.81 6.89 6.66
CA ALA A 156 -1.44 6.56 5.29
C ALA A 156 -2.64 6.21 4.37
N MET A 157 -3.87 6.32 4.83
CA MET A 157 -5.06 6.34 3.98
C MET A 157 -5.18 7.64 3.18
N LEU A 158 -4.47 8.70 3.55
CA LEU A 158 -4.43 9.95 2.78
C LEU A 158 -3.70 9.71 1.44
N PRO A 159 -4.26 10.19 0.30
CA PRO A 159 -3.63 10.02 -1.00
C PRO A 159 -2.28 10.76 -1.04
N GLY A 160 -1.24 10.06 -1.54
CA GLY A 160 0.13 10.58 -1.56
C GLY A 160 0.99 10.09 -0.39
N ILE A 161 0.41 9.68 0.76
CA ILE A 161 1.19 8.97 1.78
C ILE A 161 1.37 7.52 1.35
N SER A 162 2.61 7.08 1.31
CA SER A 162 2.90 5.67 1.07
C SER A 162 2.56 4.83 2.30
N ARG A 163 1.61 3.91 2.17
CA ARG A 163 1.26 2.98 3.25
C ARG A 163 2.46 2.13 3.66
N SER A 164 3.17 1.50 2.70
CA SER A 164 4.38 0.72 2.98
C SER A 164 5.50 1.62 3.53
N GLY A 165 5.67 2.83 2.98
CA GLY A 165 6.61 3.82 3.48
C GLY A 165 6.34 4.23 4.93
N ALA A 166 5.10 4.58 5.26
CA ALA A 166 4.71 5.00 6.61
C ALA A 166 4.87 3.86 7.64
N THR A 167 4.36 2.66 7.33
CA THR A 167 4.38 1.53 8.27
C THR A 167 5.79 0.98 8.48
N ILE A 168 6.61 0.86 7.42
CA ILE A 168 8.01 0.43 7.54
C ILE A 168 8.82 1.49 8.29
N SER A 169 8.68 2.77 7.92
CA SER A 169 9.41 3.87 8.57
C SER A 169 9.07 3.97 10.05
N THR A 170 7.78 3.96 10.40
CA THR A 170 7.33 3.97 11.80
C THR A 170 7.89 2.78 12.57
N SER A 171 7.82 1.57 12.01
CA SER A 171 8.35 0.37 12.64
C SER A 171 9.86 0.48 12.92
N VAL A 172 10.63 0.99 11.95
CA VAL A 172 12.09 1.17 12.09
C VAL A 172 12.41 2.27 13.09
N LEU A 173 11.69 3.38 13.10
CA LEU A 173 11.86 4.47 14.07
C LEU A 173 11.54 4.04 15.50
N LEU A 174 10.60 3.08 15.67
CA LEU A 174 10.34 2.43 16.98
C LEU A 174 11.44 1.42 17.39
N GLY A 175 12.50 1.29 16.59
CA GLY A 175 13.64 0.45 16.88
C GLY A 175 13.46 -1.01 16.46
N ASN A 176 12.52 -1.35 15.60
CA ASN A 176 12.40 -2.71 15.06
C ASN A 176 13.43 -2.96 13.94
N ASP A 177 13.79 -4.22 13.74
CA ASP A 177 14.63 -4.64 12.61
C ASP A 177 13.98 -4.30 11.26
N LYS A 178 14.76 -3.76 10.33
CA LYS A 178 14.27 -3.29 9.03
C LYS A 178 13.62 -4.41 8.21
N THR A 179 14.19 -5.61 8.20
CA THR A 179 13.64 -6.77 7.47
C THR A 179 12.33 -7.25 8.10
N LYS A 180 12.29 -7.29 9.46
CA LYS A 180 11.07 -7.68 10.19
C LYS A 180 9.97 -6.62 10.04
N ALA A 181 10.33 -5.34 9.99
CA ALA A 181 9.41 -4.23 9.72
C ALA A 181 8.76 -4.36 8.34
N ALA A 182 9.56 -4.61 7.30
CA ALA A 182 9.05 -4.84 5.95
C ALA A 182 8.16 -6.09 5.85
N ARG A 183 8.59 -7.21 6.45
CA ARG A 183 7.78 -8.44 6.51
C ARG A 183 6.43 -8.18 7.18
N PHE A 184 6.41 -7.48 8.31
CA PHE A 184 5.19 -7.14 9.02
C PHE A 184 4.27 -6.26 8.17
N SER A 185 4.81 -5.20 7.56
CA SER A 185 4.07 -4.28 6.70
C SER A 185 3.45 -4.98 5.48
N PHE A 186 4.18 -5.86 4.81
CA PHE A 186 3.67 -6.55 3.61
C PHE A 186 2.63 -7.63 3.95
N LEU A 187 2.80 -8.36 5.05
CA LEU A 187 1.81 -9.36 5.45
C LEU A 187 0.53 -8.72 6.01
N MET A 188 0.65 -7.57 6.67
CA MET A 188 -0.48 -6.81 7.20
C MET A 188 -1.43 -6.29 6.11
N VAL A 189 -0.93 -6.05 4.90
CA VAL A 189 -1.76 -5.53 3.80
C VAL A 189 -2.74 -6.56 3.27
N ILE A 190 -2.40 -7.85 3.33
CA ILE A 190 -3.23 -8.92 2.78
C ILE A 190 -4.65 -8.87 3.37
N PRO A 191 -4.85 -9.04 4.69
CA PRO A 191 -6.19 -9.00 5.25
C PRO A 191 -6.87 -7.64 5.09
N LEU A 192 -6.11 -6.54 5.04
CA LEU A 192 -6.66 -5.20 4.83
C LEU A 192 -7.28 -5.04 3.44
N ILE A 193 -6.57 -5.45 2.38
CA ILE A 193 -7.07 -5.39 1.00
C ILE A 193 -8.28 -6.31 0.84
N PHE A 194 -8.20 -7.56 1.33
CA PHE A 194 -9.34 -8.49 1.26
C PHE A 194 -10.54 -7.98 2.05
N GLY A 195 -10.33 -7.35 3.20
CA GLY A 195 -11.40 -6.73 3.99
C GLY A 195 -12.08 -5.58 3.25
N LYS A 196 -11.30 -4.72 2.58
CA LYS A 196 -11.85 -3.65 1.73
C LYS A 196 -12.65 -4.23 0.57
N ILE A 197 -12.12 -5.18 -0.16
CA ILE A 197 -12.80 -5.82 -1.30
C ILE A 197 -14.11 -6.47 -0.84
N ALA A 198 -14.10 -7.19 0.28
CA ALA A 198 -15.30 -7.80 0.84
C ALA A 198 -16.37 -6.73 1.18
N LYS A 199 -15.95 -5.60 1.74
CA LYS A 199 -16.83 -4.46 2.01
C LYS A 199 -17.42 -3.91 0.70
N ASP A 200 -16.57 -3.60 -0.29
CA ASP A 200 -16.99 -3.00 -1.58
C ASP A 200 -17.95 -3.92 -2.36
N ILE A 201 -17.81 -5.26 -2.21
CA ILE A 201 -18.77 -6.24 -2.76
C ILE A 201 -20.10 -6.21 -2.00
N LEU A 202 -20.06 -6.16 -0.67
CA LEU A 202 -21.25 -6.20 0.18
C LEU A 202 -22.08 -4.91 0.11
N SER A 203 -21.44 -3.75 -0.08
CA SER A 203 -22.11 -2.45 -0.26
C SER A 203 -22.76 -2.29 -1.62
N GLY A 204 -22.39 -3.13 -2.61
CA GLY A 204 -22.89 -3.01 -3.99
C GLY A 204 -22.27 -1.85 -4.78
N ASP A 205 -21.17 -1.27 -4.30
CA ASP A 205 -20.47 -0.15 -4.95
C ASP A 205 -19.76 -0.57 -6.25
N LEU A 206 -19.54 -1.88 -6.44
CA LEU A 206 -18.93 -2.44 -7.64
C LEU A 206 -19.98 -2.71 -8.71
N SER A 207 -20.13 -1.80 -9.68
CA SER A 207 -21.01 -2.02 -10.85
C SER A 207 -20.20 -2.61 -12.01
N TYR A 208 -20.68 -3.72 -12.56
CA TYR A 208 -20.04 -4.44 -13.67
C TYR A 208 -20.59 -4.06 -15.05
N GLU A 209 -21.69 -3.31 -15.11
CA GLU A 209 -22.50 -3.15 -16.32
C GLU A 209 -21.81 -2.41 -17.48
N THR A 210 -20.77 -1.62 -17.20
CA THR A 210 -20.07 -0.79 -18.22
C THR A 210 -18.56 -1.08 -18.33
N SER A 211 -18.05 -2.00 -17.52
CA SER A 211 -16.59 -2.22 -17.44
C SER A 211 -16.06 -3.01 -18.64
N ASN A 212 -15.02 -2.50 -19.27
CA ASN A 212 -14.29 -3.24 -20.31
C ASN A 212 -13.48 -4.38 -19.66
N PHE A 213 -14.00 -5.61 -19.75
CA PHE A 213 -13.39 -6.80 -19.18
C PHE A 213 -11.93 -7.01 -19.64
N THR A 214 -11.64 -6.66 -20.89
CA THR A 214 -10.27 -6.76 -21.43
C THR A 214 -9.31 -5.84 -20.71
N SER A 215 -9.68 -4.57 -20.48
CA SER A 215 -8.85 -3.61 -19.75
C SER A 215 -8.65 -4.02 -18.28
N LEU A 216 -9.70 -4.55 -17.63
CA LEU A 216 -9.59 -5.09 -16.27
C LEU A 216 -8.60 -6.26 -16.20
N THR A 217 -8.67 -7.18 -17.17
CA THR A 217 -7.78 -8.35 -17.22
C THR A 217 -6.33 -7.95 -17.49
N VAL A 218 -6.10 -7.04 -18.42
CA VAL A 218 -4.75 -6.53 -18.74
C VAL A 218 -4.16 -5.79 -17.53
N GLY A 219 -4.93 -4.91 -16.89
CA GLY A 219 -4.52 -4.21 -15.68
C GLY A 219 -4.19 -5.18 -14.54
N PHE A 220 -5.04 -6.20 -14.32
CA PHE A 220 -4.81 -7.23 -13.31
C PHE A 220 -3.50 -8.00 -13.55
N ILE A 221 -3.29 -8.52 -14.76
CA ILE A 221 -2.11 -9.32 -15.10
C ILE A 221 -0.84 -8.48 -14.98
N SER A 222 -0.85 -7.25 -15.50
CA SER A 222 0.30 -6.35 -15.43
C SER A 222 0.63 -5.97 -13.97
N ALA A 223 -0.38 -5.64 -13.15
CA ALA A 223 -0.18 -5.34 -11.73
C ALA A 223 0.32 -6.56 -10.94
N PHE A 224 -0.19 -7.76 -11.26
CA PHE A 224 0.24 -8.99 -10.61
C PHE A 224 1.71 -9.31 -10.90
N ILE A 225 2.13 -9.27 -12.17
CA ILE A 225 3.51 -9.57 -12.56
C ILE A 225 4.47 -8.51 -12.03
N ALA A 226 4.16 -7.23 -12.26
CA ALA A 226 4.97 -6.12 -11.74
C ALA A 226 5.05 -6.15 -10.22
N GLY A 227 3.96 -6.52 -9.54
CA GLY A 227 3.88 -6.66 -8.10
C GLY A 227 4.80 -7.75 -7.55
N ILE A 228 4.85 -8.93 -8.16
CA ILE A 228 5.79 -10.00 -7.76
C ILE A 228 7.24 -9.48 -7.85
N LEU A 229 7.60 -8.87 -8.96
CA LEU A 229 8.96 -8.36 -9.19
C LEU A 229 9.33 -7.26 -8.18
N ALA A 230 8.43 -6.30 -7.99
CA ALA A 230 8.62 -5.18 -7.06
C ALA A 230 8.72 -5.65 -5.60
N CYS A 231 7.85 -6.58 -5.19
CA CYS A 231 7.86 -7.13 -3.83
C CYS A 231 9.20 -7.83 -3.51
N VAL A 232 9.67 -8.69 -4.40
CA VAL A 232 10.97 -9.38 -4.24
C VAL A 232 12.12 -8.36 -4.22
N TRP A 233 12.09 -7.36 -5.10
CA TRP A 233 13.10 -6.32 -5.16
C TRP A 233 13.12 -5.47 -3.90
N MET A 234 11.94 -5.05 -3.42
CA MET A 234 11.81 -4.22 -2.21
C MET A 234 12.34 -4.90 -0.95
N ILE A 235 12.10 -6.20 -0.78
CA ILE A 235 12.64 -6.97 0.35
C ILE A 235 14.18 -6.88 0.37
N ARG A 236 14.83 -6.98 -0.80
CA ARG A 236 16.30 -6.84 -0.92
C ARG A 236 16.78 -5.44 -0.61
N LEU A 237 16.06 -4.40 -1.08
CA LEU A 237 16.42 -3.00 -0.84
C LEU A 237 16.32 -2.60 0.63
N VAL A 238 15.26 -3.02 1.31
CA VAL A 238 15.07 -2.75 2.75
C VAL A 238 16.16 -3.42 3.58
N LYS A 239 16.53 -4.65 3.25
CA LYS A 239 17.62 -5.37 3.90
C LYS A 239 18.95 -4.61 3.79
N ASN A 240 19.19 -3.94 2.66
CA ASN A 240 20.40 -3.17 2.41
C ASN A 240 20.31 -1.70 2.87
N SER A 241 19.26 -1.34 3.61
CA SER A 241 19.08 0.02 4.18
C SER A 241 19.16 1.14 3.14
N LYS A 242 18.44 1.03 2.02
CA LYS A 242 18.49 2.01 0.92
C LYS A 242 17.17 2.78 0.77
N LEU A 243 16.54 3.17 1.90
CA LEU A 243 15.26 3.90 1.88
C LEU A 243 15.44 5.34 1.38
N SER A 244 16.63 5.93 1.52
CA SER A 244 16.92 7.30 1.06
C SER A 244 16.69 7.50 -0.44
N TYR A 245 16.89 6.48 -1.28
CA TYR A 245 16.59 6.61 -2.72
C TYR A 245 15.12 6.90 -2.97
N PHE A 246 14.24 6.23 -2.23
CA PHE A 246 12.81 6.47 -2.33
C PHE A 246 12.41 7.80 -1.69
N ALA A 247 13.11 8.24 -0.63
CA ALA A 247 12.90 9.56 -0.06
C ALA A 247 13.18 10.67 -1.09
N VAL A 248 14.32 10.59 -1.79
CA VAL A 248 14.66 11.54 -2.85
C VAL A 248 13.63 11.49 -3.99
N TYR A 249 13.25 10.29 -4.42
CA TYR A 249 12.22 10.12 -5.46
C TYR A 249 10.89 10.78 -5.06
N CYS A 250 10.37 10.48 -3.86
CA CYS A 250 9.12 11.07 -3.37
C CYS A 250 9.22 12.60 -3.24
N ALA A 251 10.38 13.14 -2.82
CA ALA A 251 10.59 14.57 -2.76
C ALA A 251 10.53 15.22 -4.16
N ILE A 252 11.21 14.62 -5.15
CA ILE A 252 11.19 15.14 -6.53
C ILE A 252 9.78 15.11 -7.12
N VAL A 253 9.10 13.95 -7.05
CA VAL A 253 7.74 13.82 -7.58
C VAL A 253 6.77 14.74 -6.84
N GLY A 254 6.89 14.85 -5.50
CA GLY A 254 6.06 15.73 -4.71
C GLY A 254 6.22 17.20 -5.09
N VAL A 255 7.47 17.67 -5.26
CA VAL A 255 7.75 19.04 -5.71
C VAL A 255 7.20 19.29 -7.13
N ILE A 256 7.43 18.36 -8.06
CA ILE A 256 6.90 18.49 -9.43
C ILE A 256 5.37 18.57 -9.40
N SER A 257 4.70 17.70 -8.62
CA SER A 257 3.23 17.72 -8.50
C SER A 257 2.70 19.04 -7.93
N ILE A 258 3.38 19.61 -6.94
CA ILE A 258 3.01 20.92 -6.37
C ILE A 258 3.20 22.03 -7.40
N LEU A 259 4.34 22.06 -8.09
CA LEU A 259 4.63 23.08 -9.10
C LEU A 259 3.66 23.00 -10.29
N PHE A 260 3.27 21.80 -10.70
CA PHE A 260 2.29 21.59 -11.79
C PHE A 260 0.92 22.21 -11.51
N VAL A 261 0.53 22.33 -10.24
CA VAL A 261 -0.76 22.94 -9.85
C VAL A 261 -0.65 24.45 -9.63
N LEU A 262 0.54 24.94 -9.27
CA LEU A 262 0.76 26.35 -8.94
C LEU A 262 1.15 27.21 -10.14
N LEU A 263 1.64 26.59 -11.22
CA LEU A 263 2.07 27.26 -12.47
C LEU A 263 1.02 27.07 -13.56
#